data_e93979e59bf12ab1a3dbdf00cbba6229
#
_entry.id   e93979e59bf12ab1a3dbdf00cbba6229
#
_cell.length_a   1.000
_cell.length_b   1.000
_cell.length_c   1.000
_cell.angle_alpha   90.00
_cell.angle_beta   90.00
_cell.angle_gamma   90.00
#
_symmetry.space_group_name_H-M   'P 1'
#
loop_
_entity.id
_entity.type
_entity.pdbx_description
1 polymer ?
#
loop_
_entity_poly.entity_id
_entity_poly.type
_entity_poly.pdbx_seq_one_letter_code
_entity_poly.pdbx_strand_id
1 'polypeptide(L)'
;MFLPPMRSLAASATSLVSALTLAVLPAVPAAAAPASVPVSAAPASALRAAAPVATLVGVRASHHPGLDRVVFEFRGPLPARRSAGYVSRLIADGSGATIPVAGDAILALRFERAIGHDGSGASTHGPARETFALPGVLQVVRAGDFEAVLSFGIGLARKAPYRVYTLTRPSRVVVDIRTPHRTVPVGVHFLDSRRYHAGREPYTRVVRRPVVAPATARGALQRLFAGPTRAEYAAGLRFVASGATGFRSVVVRGGVAHVRLTGAVGSGGSAFTVADEITPTLKRLPGVHWVKIYDARGRTEHPAGRSDSIPESLEP
;
A
#
# COMPACT_ATOMS: atom_id res chain seq x y z
N MET A 1 49.80 -14.33 -10.21
CA MET A 1 50.37 -15.55 -10.83
C MET A 1 49.26 -16.63 -10.77
N PHE A 2 48.85 -17.11 -11.93
CA PHE A 2 47.87 -18.17 -12.23
C PHE A 2 46.36 -17.89 -12.09
N LEU A 3 45.78 -17.51 -13.22
CA LEU A 3 44.35 -17.85 -13.57
C LEU A 3 44.33 -19.28 -14.15
N PRO A 4 43.23 -20.00 -14.04
CA PRO A 4 42.84 -21.01 -15.02
C PRO A 4 41.53 -20.68 -15.75
N PRO A 5 41.20 -21.41 -16.85
CA PRO A 5 40.56 -20.84 -18.03
C PRO A 5 39.06 -21.12 -18.16
N MET A 6 38.42 -20.29 -18.99
CA MET A 6 37.08 -20.45 -19.55
C MET A 6 36.90 -21.78 -20.32
N ARG A 7 35.78 -22.47 -20.12
CA ARG A 7 35.29 -23.50 -21.03
C ARG A 7 34.00 -23.04 -21.71
N SER A 8 34.12 -22.90 -23.01
CA SER A 8 33.06 -22.75 -24.00
C SER A 8 32.33 -24.08 -24.20
N LEU A 9 31.01 -24.06 -24.27
CA LEU A 9 30.21 -25.19 -24.75
C LEU A 9 29.34 -24.73 -25.90
N ALA A 10 29.61 -25.36 -27.06
CA ALA A 10 28.96 -25.12 -28.33
C ALA A 10 27.55 -25.74 -28.39
N ALA A 11 26.63 -25.04 -29.03
CA ALA A 11 25.30 -25.55 -29.35
C ALA A 11 25.33 -26.28 -30.69
N SER A 12 24.83 -27.50 -30.73
CA SER A 12 24.63 -28.28 -31.98
C SER A 12 23.22 -28.06 -32.49
N ALA A 13 23.12 -27.58 -33.73
CA ALA A 13 21.89 -27.51 -34.50
C ALA A 13 21.65 -28.80 -35.24
N THR A 14 20.48 -29.42 -35.13
CA THR A 14 20.07 -30.59 -35.89
C THR A 14 18.99 -30.15 -36.89
N SER A 15 19.34 -30.24 -38.14
CA SER A 15 18.43 -30.00 -39.30
C SER A 15 17.63 -31.26 -39.60
N LEU A 16 16.33 -31.17 -39.71
CA LEU A 16 15.44 -32.21 -40.22
C LEU A 16 14.99 -31.83 -41.67
N VAL A 17 15.38 -32.66 -42.60
CA VAL A 17 14.97 -32.61 -44.02
C VAL A 17 13.64 -33.36 -44.13
N SER A 18 12.60 -32.69 -44.67
CA SER A 18 11.33 -33.30 -45.04
C SER A 18 11.23 -33.51 -46.52
N ALA A 19 11.04 -34.78 -46.91
CA ALA A 19 10.89 -35.23 -48.27
C ALA A 19 9.50 -34.88 -48.85
N LEU A 20 9.51 -34.37 -50.07
CA LEU A 20 8.34 -34.03 -50.91
C LEU A 20 7.91 -35.25 -51.70
N THR A 21 6.72 -35.79 -51.49
CA THR A 21 6.12 -36.86 -52.32
C THR A 21 5.05 -36.24 -53.22
N LEU A 22 5.28 -36.42 -54.52
CA LEU A 22 4.39 -35.98 -55.60
C LEU A 22 3.31 -37.04 -55.83
N ALA A 23 2.02 -36.74 -55.66
CA ALA A 23 0.90 -37.62 -55.98
C ALA A 23 0.13 -37.11 -57.20
N VAL A 24 -0.03 -38.03 -58.16
CA VAL A 24 -0.69 -37.88 -59.48
C VAL A 24 -2.23 -37.85 -59.27
N LEU A 25 -2.91 -36.88 -59.88
CA LEU A 25 -4.35 -36.75 -59.97
C LEU A 25 -4.94 -37.58 -61.13
N PRO A 26 -6.07 -38.26 -60.92
CA PRO A 26 -6.94 -38.64 -62.05
C PRO A 26 -8.08 -37.62 -62.27
N ALA A 27 -8.36 -37.30 -63.51
CA ALA A 27 -9.45 -36.44 -63.95
C ALA A 27 -10.81 -37.14 -63.80
N VAL A 28 -11.82 -36.37 -63.30
CA VAL A 28 -13.23 -36.79 -63.26
C VAL A 28 -14.09 -35.69 -63.88
N PRO A 29 -15.17 -36.07 -64.62
CA PRO A 29 -15.86 -35.21 -65.55
C PRO A 29 -16.82 -34.22 -64.90
N ALA A 30 -17.11 -33.13 -65.61
CA ALA A 30 -18.01 -32.05 -65.26
C ALA A 30 -19.45 -32.53 -65.04
N ALA A 31 -20.01 -32.19 -63.92
CA ALA A 31 -21.43 -32.31 -63.61
C ALA A 31 -22.00 -30.97 -63.17
N ALA A 32 -23.21 -30.71 -63.67
CA ALA A 32 -24.09 -29.55 -63.62
C ALA A 32 -24.00 -28.63 -62.42
N ALA A 33 -24.10 -27.31 -62.65
CA ALA A 33 -24.24 -26.27 -61.65
C ALA A 33 -25.53 -26.43 -60.80
N PRO A 34 -25.42 -26.35 -59.49
CA PRO A 34 -26.59 -26.15 -58.63
C PRO A 34 -26.90 -24.65 -58.50
N ALA A 35 -28.19 -24.34 -58.47
CA ALA A 35 -28.78 -23.03 -58.32
C ALA A 35 -28.22 -22.29 -57.06
N SER A 36 -27.90 -21.00 -57.26
CA SER A 36 -27.54 -20.08 -56.21
C SER A 36 -28.69 -19.88 -55.23
N VAL A 37 -28.53 -20.48 -54.02
CA VAL A 37 -29.36 -20.15 -52.86
C VAL A 37 -28.92 -18.78 -52.34
N PRO A 38 -29.81 -17.82 -52.09
CA PRO A 38 -29.43 -16.55 -51.53
C PRO A 38 -28.91 -16.81 -50.09
N VAL A 39 -27.64 -16.55 -49.88
CA VAL A 39 -27.05 -16.50 -48.51
C VAL A 39 -27.69 -15.32 -47.81
N SER A 40 -28.64 -15.63 -46.93
CA SER A 40 -29.20 -14.66 -46.01
C SER A 40 -28.03 -14.12 -45.15
N ALA A 41 -27.71 -12.84 -45.38
CA ALA A 41 -26.69 -12.16 -44.58
C ALA A 41 -27.15 -12.22 -43.09
N ALA A 42 -26.45 -13.01 -42.28
CA ALA A 42 -26.61 -12.97 -40.85
C ALA A 42 -26.44 -11.50 -40.38
N PRO A 43 -27.29 -10.98 -39.53
CA PRO A 43 -27.14 -9.62 -39.01
C PRO A 43 -25.76 -9.52 -38.41
N ALA A 44 -24.96 -8.56 -38.89
CA ALA A 44 -23.69 -8.20 -38.28
C ALA A 44 -23.97 -7.94 -36.78
N SER A 45 -23.49 -8.84 -35.93
CA SER A 45 -23.50 -8.64 -34.49
C SER A 45 -22.85 -7.28 -34.24
N ALA A 46 -23.66 -6.27 -33.95
CA ALA A 46 -23.16 -4.97 -33.56
C ALA A 46 -22.20 -5.22 -32.41
N LEU A 47 -20.90 -5.01 -32.65
CA LEU A 47 -19.86 -5.00 -31.62
C LEU A 47 -20.37 -4.06 -30.52
N ARG A 48 -20.94 -4.64 -29.48
CA ARG A 48 -21.43 -3.88 -28.33
C ARG A 48 -20.23 -3.16 -27.78
N ALA A 49 -20.12 -1.87 -28.06
CA ALA A 49 -19.03 -1.04 -27.60
C ALA A 49 -18.82 -1.31 -26.10
N ALA A 50 -17.64 -1.77 -25.73
CA ALA A 50 -17.32 -2.07 -24.34
C ALA A 50 -17.66 -0.83 -23.53
N ALA A 51 -18.58 -0.99 -22.55
CA ALA A 51 -19.04 0.15 -21.79
C ALA A 51 -17.83 0.82 -21.11
N PRO A 52 -17.74 2.16 -21.08
CA PRO A 52 -16.55 2.89 -20.66
C PRO A 52 -16.14 2.56 -19.24
N VAL A 53 -14.82 2.44 -19.01
CA VAL A 53 -14.22 2.12 -17.71
C VAL A 53 -13.84 3.43 -17.00
N ALA A 54 -14.10 3.53 -15.70
CA ALA A 54 -13.71 4.65 -14.87
C ALA A 54 -12.19 4.62 -14.64
N THR A 55 -11.47 5.71 -14.89
CA THR A 55 -10.03 5.81 -14.57
C THR A 55 -9.84 6.66 -13.32
N LEU A 56 -9.31 6.07 -12.23
CA LEU A 56 -8.97 6.82 -11.03
C LEU A 56 -7.80 7.76 -11.34
N VAL A 57 -7.98 9.05 -11.08
CA VAL A 57 -6.97 10.08 -11.35
C VAL A 57 -6.48 10.80 -10.10
N GLY A 58 -7.10 10.55 -8.95
CA GLY A 58 -6.64 11.14 -7.69
C GLY A 58 -7.32 10.55 -6.47
N VAL A 59 -6.56 10.47 -5.39
CA VAL A 59 -7.04 10.19 -4.04
C VAL A 59 -6.64 11.34 -3.16
N ARG A 60 -7.59 11.91 -2.43
CA ARG A 60 -7.32 13.01 -1.49
C ARG A 60 -8.16 12.86 -0.24
N ALA A 61 -7.67 13.39 0.87
CA ALA A 61 -8.43 13.43 2.10
C ALA A 61 -8.30 14.79 2.79
N SER A 62 -9.37 15.19 3.50
CA SER A 62 -9.45 16.45 4.23
C SER A 62 -10.27 16.27 5.51
N HIS A 63 -9.97 17.11 6.51
CA HIS A 63 -10.77 17.19 7.72
C HIS A 63 -11.88 18.23 7.57
N HIS A 64 -13.06 17.89 8.04
CA HIS A 64 -14.21 18.79 8.20
C HIS A 64 -14.72 18.67 9.65
N PRO A 65 -15.49 19.62 10.17
CA PRO A 65 -16.03 19.53 11.51
C PRO A 65 -16.75 18.20 11.75
N GLY A 66 -16.21 17.36 12.64
CA GLY A 66 -16.77 16.06 13.04
C GLY A 66 -16.59 14.90 12.06
N LEU A 67 -15.85 15.06 10.94
CA LEU A 67 -15.57 13.98 10.01
C LEU A 67 -14.27 14.21 9.22
N ASP A 68 -13.66 13.11 8.78
CA ASP A 68 -12.66 13.13 7.71
C ASP A 68 -13.30 12.63 6.41
N ARG A 69 -13.01 13.29 5.31
CA ARG A 69 -13.51 12.98 3.97
C ARG A 69 -12.40 12.46 3.10
N VAL A 70 -12.58 11.27 2.55
CA VAL A 70 -11.71 10.70 1.50
C VAL A 70 -12.45 10.77 0.17
N VAL A 71 -11.79 11.27 -0.86
CA VAL A 71 -12.35 11.44 -2.20
C VAL A 71 -11.50 10.67 -3.21
N PHE A 72 -12.14 9.76 -3.93
CA PHE A 72 -11.59 9.09 -5.10
C PHE A 72 -12.17 9.77 -6.34
N GLU A 73 -11.32 10.42 -7.13
CA GLU A 73 -11.73 11.14 -8.33
C GLU A 73 -11.44 10.33 -9.58
N PHE A 74 -12.44 10.24 -10.45
CA PHE A 74 -12.37 9.43 -11.67
C PHE A 74 -12.51 10.32 -12.92
N ARG A 75 -11.73 10.02 -13.93
CA ARG A 75 -11.96 10.46 -15.30
C ARG A 75 -12.91 9.49 -15.97
N GLY A 76 -13.88 10.02 -16.74
CA GLY A 76 -14.95 9.23 -17.34
C GLY A 76 -16.13 8.96 -16.40
N PRO A 77 -16.80 7.81 -16.53
CA PRO A 77 -17.97 7.48 -15.73
C PRO A 77 -17.60 7.22 -14.26
N LEU A 78 -18.61 7.07 -13.42
CA LEU A 78 -18.45 6.47 -12.10
C LEU A 78 -18.20 4.95 -12.23
N PRO A 79 -17.45 4.32 -11.29
CA PRO A 79 -17.38 2.86 -11.20
C PRO A 79 -18.77 2.23 -11.17
N ALA A 80 -18.98 1.13 -11.92
CA ALA A 80 -20.29 0.51 -12.07
C ALA A 80 -20.83 -0.05 -10.74
N ARG A 81 -19.95 -0.66 -9.95
CA ARG A 81 -20.26 -1.12 -8.59
C ARG A 81 -19.24 -0.59 -7.60
N ARG A 82 -19.70 -0.34 -6.40
CA ARG A 82 -18.92 0.17 -5.29
C ARG A 82 -19.35 -0.53 -4.02
N SER A 83 -18.38 -1.09 -3.29
CA SER A 83 -18.63 -1.66 -1.96
C SER A 83 -17.63 -1.08 -0.96
N ALA A 84 -18.05 -1.02 0.29
CA ALA A 84 -17.21 -0.62 1.41
C ALA A 84 -17.59 -1.45 2.63
N GLY A 85 -16.59 -1.89 3.41
CA GLY A 85 -16.81 -2.66 4.62
C GLY A 85 -15.55 -2.76 5.47
N TYR A 86 -15.74 -2.91 6.79
CA TYR A 86 -14.62 -3.13 7.68
C TYR A 86 -14.07 -4.55 7.54
N VAL A 87 -12.75 -4.66 7.48
CA VAL A 87 -12.02 -5.93 7.41
C VAL A 87 -10.97 -6.01 8.52
N SER A 88 -10.62 -7.22 8.93
CA SER A 88 -9.56 -7.46 9.90
C SER A 88 -8.15 -7.31 9.29
N ARG A 89 -8.02 -7.59 7.99
CA ARG A 89 -6.78 -7.52 7.22
C ARG A 89 -7.07 -7.02 5.82
N LEU A 90 -6.18 -6.21 5.26
CA LEU A 90 -6.19 -5.89 3.84
C LEU A 90 -5.39 -6.96 3.09
N ILE A 91 -6.00 -7.53 2.08
CA ILE A 91 -5.40 -8.60 1.27
C ILE A 91 -5.11 -8.04 -0.13
N ALA A 92 -3.92 -8.35 -0.64
CA ALA A 92 -3.54 -8.02 -2.02
C ALA A 92 -4.32 -8.93 -3.00
N ASP A 93 -5.04 -8.33 -3.95
CA ASP A 93 -5.92 -9.05 -4.87
C ASP A 93 -5.17 -10.11 -5.70
N GLY A 94 -3.92 -9.85 -6.14
CA GLY A 94 -3.16 -10.78 -6.97
C GLY A 94 -2.45 -11.88 -6.20
N SER A 95 -1.80 -11.55 -5.08
CA SER A 95 -0.94 -12.50 -4.34
C SER A 95 -1.60 -13.15 -3.14
N GLY A 96 -2.75 -12.67 -2.67
CA GLY A 96 -3.36 -13.09 -1.41
C GLY A 96 -2.57 -12.67 -0.16
N ALA A 97 -1.47 -11.95 -0.31
CA ALA A 97 -0.64 -11.52 0.81
C ALA A 97 -1.34 -10.43 1.65
N THR A 98 -1.09 -10.46 2.96
CA THR A 98 -1.58 -9.39 3.83
C THR A 98 -0.75 -8.12 3.62
N ILE A 99 -1.43 -7.01 3.34
CA ILE A 99 -0.83 -5.69 3.22
C ILE A 99 -0.91 -4.99 4.58
N PRO A 100 0.22 -4.57 5.19
CA PRO A 100 0.20 -3.81 6.42
C PRO A 100 -0.50 -2.46 6.23
N VAL A 101 -1.46 -2.15 7.09
CA VAL A 101 -2.20 -0.89 7.12
C VAL A 101 -2.16 -0.33 8.54
N ALA A 102 -1.70 0.90 8.69
CA ALA A 102 -1.63 1.55 10.00
C ALA A 102 -3.03 1.93 10.51
N GLY A 103 -3.24 1.76 11.82
CA GLY A 103 -4.49 2.07 12.51
C GLY A 103 -5.11 0.89 13.22
N ASP A 104 -6.23 1.13 13.91
CA ASP A 104 -6.97 0.12 14.67
C ASP A 104 -8.14 -0.46 13.86
N ALA A 105 -8.46 0.13 12.71
CA ALA A 105 -9.49 -0.37 11.83
C ALA A 105 -9.11 -0.13 10.36
N ILE A 106 -9.57 -1.02 9.50
CA ILE A 106 -9.37 -0.95 8.06
C ILE A 106 -10.74 -0.95 7.39
N LEU A 107 -11.05 0.13 6.68
CA LEU A 107 -12.23 0.19 5.81
C LEU A 107 -11.79 -0.18 4.39
N ALA A 108 -12.15 -1.36 3.94
CA ALA A 108 -11.88 -1.81 2.58
C ALA A 108 -12.92 -1.23 1.61
N LEU A 109 -12.45 -0.83 0.42
CA LEU A 109 -13.27 -0.38 -0.70
C LEU A 109 -12.94 -1.18 -1.93
N ARG A 110 -13.95 -1.45 -2.75
CA ARG A 110 -13.83 -2.10 -4.05
C ARG A 110 -14.64 -1.35 -5.08
N PHE A 111 -14.04 -1.08 -6.23
CA PHE A 111 -14.62 -0.41 -7.37
C PHE A 111 -14.57 -1.33 -8.58
N GLU A 112 -15.71 -1.68 -9.17
CA GLU A 112 -15.77 -2.50 -10.37
C GLU A 112 -15.97 -1.63 -11.62
N ARG A 113 -15.40 -2.05 -12.75
CA ARG A 113 -15.23 -1.28 -13.98
C ARG A 113 -14.45 0.02 -13.75
N ALA A 114 -13.37 -0.13 -12.98
CA ALA A 114 -12.46 0.95 -12.65
C ALA A 114 -11.01 0.47 -12.73
N ILE A 115 -10.12 1.34 -13.22
CA ILE A 115 -8.69 1.14 -13.30
C ILE A 115 -7.97 2.32 -12.66
N GLY A 116 -6.75 2.10 -12.17
CA GLY A 116 -5.88 3.14 -11.60
C GLY A 116 -4.55 3.28 -12.35
N HIS A 117 -4.48 2.77 -13.58
CA HIS A 117 -3.31 2.81 -14.45
C HIS A 117 -3.67 3.30 -15.87
N ASP A 118 -2.67 3.71 -16.61
CA ASP A 118 -2.79 4.01 -18.03
C ASP A 118 -2.43 2.80 -18.91
N GLY A 119 -2.39 3.00 -20.23
CA GLY A 119 -2.07 1.95 -21.20
C GLY A 119 -0.64 1.39 -21.10
N SER A 120 0.27 2.06 -20.39
CA SER A 120 1.62 1.58 -20.08
C SER A 120 1.71 0.83 -18.75
N GLY A 121 0.62 0.78 -17.97
CA GLY A 121 0.59 0.23 -16.61
C GLY A 121 1.02 1.23 -15.53
N ALA A 122 1.34 2.47 -15.88
CA ALA A 122 1.73 3.49 -14.91
C ALA A 122 0.52 3.99 -14.13
N SER A 123 0.71 4.21 -12.81
CA SER A 123 -0.36 4.69 -11.92
C SER A 123 -0.83 6.09 -12.34
N THR A 124 -2.15 6.25 -12.48
CA THR A 124 -2.79 7.51 -12.84
C THR A 124 -3.21 8.35 -11.63
N HIS A 125 -3.13 7.81 -10.42
CA HIS A 125 -3.67 8.46 -9.21
C HIS A 125 -2.62 8.75 -8.12
N GLY A 126 -1.34 8.44 -8.38
CA GLY A 126 -0.25 8.64 -7.43
C GLY A 126 0.24 7.33 -6.78
N PRO A 127 0.86 7.39 -5.60
CA PRO A 127 1.49 6.24 -4.97
C PRO A 127 0.46 5.19 -4.51
N ALA A 128 0.91 3.92 -4.42
CA ALA A 128 0.07 2.83 -3.90
C ALA A 128 -0.30 3.01 -2.41
N ARG A 129 0.43 3.84 -1.70
CA ARG A 129 0.18 4.19 -0.29
C ARG A 129 0.28 5.70 -0.14
N GLU A 130 -0.76 6.32 0.39
CA GLU A 130 -0.78 7.74 0.71
C GLU A 130 -1.16 7.97 2.16
N THR A 131 -0.34 8.75 2.87
CA THR A 131 -0.51 9.05 4.31
C THR A 131 -1.11 10.43 4.50
N PHE A 132 -2.02 10.52 5.48
CA PHE A 132 -2.70 11.75 5.86
C PHE A 132 -2.49 12.08 7.34
N ALA A 133 -2.33 13.36 7.64
CA ALA A 133 -2.22 13.86 9.02
C ALA A 133 -3.59 14.31 9.56
N LEU A 134 -4.62 13.45 9.43
CA LEU A 134 -6.00 13.76 9.81
C LEU A 134 -6.41 13.09 11.13
N PRO A 135 -7.44 13.56 11.85
CA PRO A 135 -7.92 12.98 13.10
C PRO A 135 -8.25 11.49 13.02
N GLY A 136 -9.00 11.06 12.03
CA GLY A 136 -9.48 9.68 11.86
C GLY A 136 -8.72 8.89 10.82
N VAL A 137 -8.48 9.48 9.63
CA VAL A 137 -7.81 8.82 8.50
C VAL A 137 -6.29 8.93 8.63
N LEU A 138 -5.61 7.78 8.61
CA LEU A 138 -4.15 7.70 8.66
C LEU A 138 -3.55 7.57 7.28
N GLN A 139 -4.09 6.65 6.48
CA GLN A 139 -3.57 6.35 5.14
C GLN A 139 -4.64 5.71 4.26
N VAL A 140 -4.41 5.80 2.95
CA VAL A 140 -5.12 5.03 1.93
C VAL A 140 -4.10 4.15 1.21
N VAL A 141 -4.40 2.86 1.09
CA VAL A 141 -3.48 1.86 0.53
C VAL A 141 -4.20 1.10 -0.57
N ARG A 142 -3.61 1.03 -1.76
CA ARG A 142 -4.12 0.22 -2.87
C ARG A 142 -3.86 -1.26 -2.56
N ALA A 143 -4.89 -2.09 -2.71
CA ALA A 143 -4.82 -3.53 -2.53
C ALA A 143 -4.77 -4.29 -3.86
N GLY A 144 -5.38 -3.73 -4.91
CA GLY A 144 -5.37 -4.31 -6.24
C GLY A 144 -5.80 -3.34 -7.32
N ASP A 145 -5.43 -3.67 -8.55
CA ASP A 145 -5.78 -2.97 -9.79
C ASP A 145 -5.65 -3.98 -10.93
N PHE A 146 -6.65 -4.84 -11.08
CA PHE A 146 -6.62 -5.95 -12.03
C PHE A 146 -8.03 -6.23 -12.57
N GLU A 147 -8.16 -6.59 -13.84
CA GLU A 147 -9.43 -6.92 -14.53
C GLU A 147 -10.52 -5.85 -14.32
N ALA A 148 -10.14 -4.60 -14.42
CA ALA A 148 -11.03 -3.46 -14.16
C ALA A 148 -11.70 -3.49 -12.76
N VAL A 149 -11.02 -4.07 -11.79
CA VAL A 149 -11.34 -4.01 -10.38
C VAL A 149 -10.23 -3.30 -9.63
N LEU A 150 -10.62 -2.27 -8.90
CA LEU A 150 -9.70 -1.42 -8.14
C LEU A 150 -10.06 -1.50 -6.66
N SER A 151 -9.11 -1.94 -5.83
CA SER A 151 -9.32 -2.19 -4.40
C SER A 151 -8.42 -1.33 -3.53
N PHE A 152 -8.97 -0.82 -2.42
CA PHE A 152 -8.25 0.02 -1.44
C PHE A 152 -8.58 -0.38 0.00
N GLY A 153 -7.66 -0.07 0.92
CA GLY A 153 -7.91 -0.02 2.34
C GLY A 153 -7.67 1.39 2.89
N ILE A 154 -8.59 1.91 3.66
CA ILE A 154 -8.42 3.13 4.45
C ILE A 154 -8.06 2.72 5.87
N GLY A 155 -6.85 3.07 6.31
CA GLY A 155 -6.40 2.87 7.68
C GLY A 155 -6.92 3.98 8.59
N LEU A 156 -7.59 3.60 9.66
CA LEU A 156 -8.27 4.50 10.59
C LEU A 156 -7.69 4.42 11.99
N ALA A 157 -7.60 5.56 12.68
CA ALA A 157 -7.20 5.63 14.08
C ALA A 157 -8.11 4.79 14.98
N ARG A 158 -9.40 4.71 14.66
CA ARG A 158 -10.43 3.87 15.32
C ARG A 158 -11.51 3.50 14.32
N LYS A 159 -12.22 2.41 14.60
CA LYS A 159 -13.46 2.09 13.89
C LYS A 159 -14.51 3.17 14.17
N ALA A 160 -15.14 3.69 13.11
CA ALA A 160 -16.10 4.78 13.18
C ALA A 160 -17.23 4.60 12.16
N PRO A 161 -18.42 5.18 12.36
CA PRO A 161 -19.44 5.23 11.32
C PRO A 161 -18.92 5.94 10.07
N TYR A 162 -19.32 5.45 8.91
CA TYR A 162 -18.95 6.03 7.64
C TYR A 162 -20.17 6.10 6.69
N ARG A 163 -20.07 6.95 5.68
CA ARG A 163 -21.02 7.09 4.59
C ARG A 163 -20.27 7.13 3.27
N VAL A 164 -20.74 6.35 2.28
CA VAL A 164 -20.23 6.40 0.91
C VAL A 164 -21.31 6.98 0.00
N TYR A 165 -20.91 7.92 -0.85
CA TYR A 165 -21.79 8.52 -1.85
C TYR A 165 -20.99 8.97 -3.07
N THR A 166 -21.68 9.40 -4.12
CA THR A 166 -21.07 9.77 -5.40
C THR A 166 -21.44 11.20 -5.80
N LEU A 167 -20.53 11.81 -6.54
CA LEU A 167 -20.72 13.08 -7.24
C LEU A 167 -20.38 12.87 -8.72
N THR A 168 -21.09 13.56 -9.61
CA THR A 168 -21.01 13.28 -11.07
C THR A 168 -20.23 14.28 -11.88
N ARG A 169 -19.94 15.46 -11.35
CA ARG A 169 -19.20 16.54 -12.08
C ARG A 169 -18.16 17.18 -11.18
N PRO A 170 -16.87 16.72 -11.24
CA PRO A 170 -16.37 15.50 -11.87
C PRO A 170 -16.83 14.24 -11.16
N SER A 171 -16.67 13.06 -11.81
CA SER A 171 -17.01 11.75 -11.23
C SER A 171 -16.17 11.47 -9.99
N ARG A 172 -16.80 11.33 -8.83
CA ARG A 172 -16.13 11.09 -7.55
C ARG A 172 -16.89 10.08 -6.69
N VAL A 173 -16.16 9.22 -6.02
CA VAL A 173 -16.66 8.44 -4.88
C VAL A 173 -16.13 9.11 -3.62
N VAL A 174 -17.02 9.46 -2.71
CA VAL A 174 -16.73 10.17 -1.47
C VAL A 174 -17.01 9.25 -0.30
N VAL A 175 -16.08 9.19 0.64
CA VAL A 175 -16.21 8.44 1.88
C VAL A 175 -16.04 9.41 3.05
N ASP A 176 -17.14 9.69 3.75
CA ASP A 176 -17.16 10.48 4.98
C ASP A 176 -17.04 9.54 6.18
N ILE A 177 -16.04 9.73 7.01
CA ILE A 177 -15.74 8.94 8.20
C ILE A 177 -15.91 9.84 9.43
N ARG A 178 -16.81 9.49 10.34
CA ARG A 178 -17.04 10.27 11.56
C ARG A 178 -15.80 10.31 12.44
N THR A 179 -15.48 11.50 12.97
CA THR A 179 -14.38 11.73 13.91
C THR A 179 -14.88 12.39 15.19
N PRO A 180 -15.74 11.69 15.98
CA PRO A 180 -16.34 12.27 17.20
C PRO A 180 -15.34 12.42 18.36
N HIS A 181 -14.08 12.04 18.14
CA HIS A 181 -13.08 11.96 19.21
C HIS A 181 -12.27 13.24 19.31
N ARG A 182 -12.01 13.68 20.54
CA ARG A 182 -11.04 14.72 20.81
C ARG A 182 -9.64 14.21 20.48
N THR A 183 -8.87 15.01 19.75
CA THR A 183 -7.46 14.75 19.45
C THR A 183 -6.55 15.73 20.16
N VAL A 184 -5.33 15.26 20.44
CA VAL A 184 -4.23 16.09 20.95
C VAL A 184 -3.06 16.00 19.96
N PRO A 185 -2.30 17.08 19.76
CA PRO A 185 -1.11 17.03 18.90
C PRO A 185 0.02 16.28 19.62
N VAL A 186 0.61 15.29 18.92
CA VAL A 186 1.83 14.60 19.37
C VAL A 186 2.95 14.80 18.36
N GLY A 187 4.21 14.81 18.84
CA GLY A 187 5.39 14.81 17.99
C GLY A 187 5.73 13.40 17.55
N VAL A 188 5.90 13.17 16.26
CA VAL A 188 6.36 11.92 15.66
C VAL A 188 7.67 12.19 14.94
N HIS A 189 8.69 11.37 15.14
CA HIS A 189 10.01 11.51 14.55
C HIS A 189 10.13 10.63 13.32
N PHE A 190 10.59 11.21 12.22
CA PHE A 190 10.96 10.51 10.99
C PHE A 190 12.41 10.79 10.65
N LEU A 191 13.10 9.82 10.03
CA LEU A 191 14.43 10.03 9.45
C LEU A 191 14.39 11.21 8.48
N ASP A 192 15.28 12.18 8.67
CA ASP A 192 15.57 13.23 7.69
C ASP A 192 16.77 12.77 6.84
N SER A 193 16.47 12.26 5.64
CA SER A 193 17.49 11.70 4.76
C SER A 193 18.56 12.72 4.35
N ARG A 194 18.21 14.01 4.29
CA ARG A 194 19.19 15.07 3.96
C ARG A 194 20.20 15.27 5.10
N ARG A 195 19.72 15.27 6.36
CA ARG A 195 20.59 15.37 7.54
C ARG A 195 21.47 14.13 7.66
N TYR A 196 20.88 12.94 7.45
CA TYR A 196 21.58 11.67 7.51
C TYR A 196 22.73 11.61 6.50
N HIS A 197 22.48 11.90 5.21
CA HIS A 197 23.53 11.92 4.19
C HIS A 197 24.58 13.01 4.42
N ALA A 198 24.22 14.08 5.12
CA ALA A 198 25.14 15.16 5.48
C ALA A 198 25.91 14.91 6.81
N GLY A 199 25.70 13.76 7.47
CA GLY A 199 26.29 13.46 8.78
C GLY A 199 25.88 14.41 9.90
N ARG A 200 24.73 15.08 9.77
CA ARG A 200 24.26 16.11 10.72
C ARG A 200 23.18 15.58 11.67
N GLU A 201 23.57 15.27 12.89
CA GLU A 201 22.65 14.89 13.96
C GLU A 201 21.78 16.07 14.47
N PRO A 202 20.62 15.79 15.08
CA PRO A 202 19.93 14.50 15.11
C PRO A 202 19.43 14.14 13.72
N TYR A 203 19.51 12.86 13.35
CA TYR A 203 19.08 12.37 12.03
C TYR A 203 17.59 12.33 11.86
N THR A 204 16.81 12.59 12.91
CA THR A 204 15.36 12.65 12.83
C THR A 204 14.84 14.08 12.87
N ARG A 205 13.68 14.28 12.24
CA ARG A 205 12.89 15.50 12.33
C ARG A 205 11.49 15.17 12.87
N VAL A 206 11.04 15.99 13.81
CA VAL A 206 9.71 15.87 14.40
C VAL A 206 8.66 16.54 13.52
N VAL A 207 7.52 15.85 13.37
CA VAL A 207 6.28 16.39 12.78
C VAL A 207 5.13 16.25 13.77
N ARG A 208 4.15 17.13 13.70
CA ARG A 208 2.96 17.06 14.57
C ARG A 208 1.88 16.19 13.94
N ARG A 209 1.26 15.34 14.75
CA ARG A 209 0.13 14.48 14.33
C ARG A 209 -1.02 14.58 15.33
N PRO A 210 -2.28 14.69 14.87
CA PRO A 210 -3.44 14.58 15.73
C PRO A 210 -3.60 13.13 16.18
N VAL A 211 -3.70 12.91 17.47
CA VAL A 211 -3.85 11.59 18.09
C VAL A 211 -5.06 11.56 19.00
N VAL A 212 -5.84 10.50 18.94
CA VAL A 212 -7.04 10.34 19.77
C VAL A 212 -6.65 10.11 21.23
N ALA A 213 -7.07 11.04 22.11
CA ALA A 213 -6.85 10.91 23.54
C ALA A 213 -7.77 9.82 24.17
N PRO A 214 -7.37 9.20 25.32
CA PRO A 214 -6.10 9.38 26.04
C PRO A 214 -4.95 8.47 25.54
N ALA A 215 -5.16 7.59 24.58
CA ALA A 215 -4.22 6.57 24.13
C ALA A 215 -3.08 7.16 23.27
N THR A 216 -2.36 8.17 23.78
CA THR A 216 -1.38 8.95 23.01
C THR A 216 -0.19 8.13 22.52
N ALA A 217 0.33 7.21 23.33
CA ALA A 217 1.45 6.35 22.93
C ALA A 217 1.06 5.42 21.75
N ARG A 218 -0.13 4.80 21.82
CA ARG A 218 -0.64 3.98 20.73
C ARG A 218 -0.86 4.81 19.47
N GLY A 219 -1.49 5.96 19.62
CA GLY A 219 -1.76 6.85 18.50
C GLY A 219 -0.47 7.43 17.85
N ALA A 220 0.56 7.74 18.65
CA ALA A 220 1.86 8.17 18.13
C ALA A 220 2.50 7.09 17.25
N LEU A 221 2.49 5.82 17.72
CA LEU A 221 3.01 4.71 16.92
C LEU A 221 2.15 4.43 15.67
N GLN A 222 0.83 4.54 15.74
CA GLN A 222 -0.02 4.44 14.54
C GLN A 222 0.39 5.47 13.49
N ARG A 223 0.68 6.71 13.90
CA ARG A 223 1.11 7.79 13.01
C ARG A 223 2.52 7.58 12.48
N LEU A 224 3.41 7.02 13.29
CA LEU A 224 4.76 6.63 12.86
C LEU A 224 4.68 5.54 11.76
N PHE A 225 3.95 4.46 12.01
CA PHE A 225 3.79 3.36 11.06
C PHE A 225 2.97 3.73 9.82
N ALA A 226 2.16 4.79 9.86
CA ALA A 226 1.56 5.35 8.66
C ALA A 226 2.58 6.03 7.75
N GLY A 227 3.71 6.47 8.31
CA GLY A 227 4.79 7.13 7.59
C GLY A 227 4.57 8.63 7.38
N PRO A 228 5.51 9.28 6.67
CA PRO A 228 5.39 10.69 6.31
C PRO A 228 4.30 10.93 5.26
N THR A 229 3.68 12.10 5.29
CA THR A 229 2.79 12.56 4.21
C THR A 229 3.58 12.78 2.92
N ARG A 230 2.88 12.91 1.79
CA ARG A 230 3.52 13.19 0.49
C ARG A 230 4.43 14.44 0.54
N ALA A 231 3.98 15.51 1.17
CA ALA A 231 4.77 16.75 1.30
C ALA A 231 6.02 16.55 2.17
N GLU A 232 5.91 15.81 3.26
CA GLU A 232 7.03 15.49 4.14
C GLU A 232 8.02 14.54 3.46
N TYR A 233 7.54 13.56 2.69
CA TYR A 233 8.37 12.69 1.89
C TYR A 233 9.17 13.49 0.83
N ALA A 234 8.52 14.42 0.14
CA ALA A 234 9.18 15.32 -0.80
C ALA A 234 10.22 16.24 -0.11
N ALA A 235 9.97 16.60 1.16
CA ALA A 235 10.92 17.34 1.99
C ALA A 235 12.08 16.50 2.55
N GLY A 236 12.15 15.20 2.21
CA GLY A 236 13.24 14.29 2.60
C GLY A 236 12.96 13.43 3.82
N LEU A 237 11.75 13.46 4.38
CA LEU A 237 11.42 12.58 5.49
C LEU A 237 11.14 11.16 5.01
N ARG A 238 11.60 10.17 5.79
CA ARG A 238 11.45 8.74 5.51
C ARG A 238 11.01 8.03 6.78
N PHE A 239 10.25 6.96 6.64
CA PHE A 239 10.01 5.99 7.70
C PHE A 239 10.88 4.76 7.44
N VAL A 240 11.68 4.38 8.43
CA VAL A 240 12.57 3.23 8.36
C VAL A 240 11.93 2.07 9.10
N ALA A 241 11.30 1.17 8.35
CA ALA A 241 10.54 0.07 8.94
C ALA A 241 11.41 -1.03 9.58
N SER A 242 12.65 -1.23 9.13
CA SER A 242 13.56 -2.28 9.61
C SER A 242 12.90 -3.67 9.69
N GLY A 243 12.06 -4.03 8.70
CA GLY A 243 11.29 -5.28 8.69
C GLY A 243 10.05 -5.30 9.59
N ALA A 244 9.81 -4.25 10.40
CA ALA A 244 8.59 -4.15 11.17
C ALA A 244 7.38 -3.87 10.27
N THR A 245 6.31 -4.64 10.45
CA THR A 245 5.02 -4.44 9.74
C THR A 245 4.01 -3.65 10.56
N GLY A 246 4.34 -3.35 11.83
CA GLY A 246 3.49 -2.65 12.77
C GLY A 246 3.90 -2.94 14.21
N PHE A 247 2.97 -2.78 15.13
CA PHE A 247 3.16 -3.13 16.53
C PHE A 247 1.92 -3.82 17.09
N ARG A 248 2.13 -4.78 17.98
CA ARG A 248 1.04 -5.49 18.68
C ARG A 248 0.51 -4.66 19.85
N SER A 249 1.40 -4.09 20.63
CA SER A 249 1.05 -3.33 21.83
C SER A 249 2.07 -2.25 22.15
N VAL A 250 1.60 -1.22 22.81
CA VAL A 250 2.41 -0.26 23.56
C VAL A 250 1.77 -0.01 24.92
N VAL A 251 2.53 -0.15 25.98
CA VAL A 251 2.08 0.04 27.37
C VAL A 251 3.10 0.90 28.08
N VAL A 252 2.65 1.95 28.75
CA VAL A 252 3.51 2.81 29.58
C VAL A 252 3.25 2.47 31.06
N ARG A 253 4.30 2.10 31.79
CA ARG A 253 4.26 1.77 33.20
C ARG A 253 5.51 2.29 33.90
N GLY A 254 5.36 3.01 35.03
CA GLY A 254 6.47 3.52 35.83
C GLY A 254 7.49 4.37 35.02
N GLY A 255 7.00 5.09 33.98
CA GLY A 255 7.85 5.90 33.12
C GLY A 255 8.56 5.14 31.99
N VAL A 256 8.28 3.85 31.82
CA VAL A 256 8.84 3.01 30.77
C VAL A 256 7.74 2.68 29.75
N ALA A 257 7.98 2.98 28.48
CA ALA A 257 7.12 2.55 27.37
C ALA A 257 7.61 1.20 26.83
N HIS A 258 6.77 0.18 26.89
CA HIS A 258 7.04 -1.15 26.35
C HIS A 258 6.33 -1.31 25.01
N VAL A 259 7.09 -1.45 23.93
CA VAL A 259 6.59 -1.60 22.55
C VAL A 259 6.89 -2.98 22.04
N ARG A 260 5.87 -3.74 21.63
CA ARG A 260 6.07 -5.03 20.95
C ARG A 260 5.80 -4.88 19.47
N LEU A 261 6.83 -5.06 18.65
CA LEU A 261 6.75 -4.98 17.21
C LEU A 261 6.14 -6.25 16.58
N THR A 262 5.72 -6.12 15.32
CA THR A 262 5.30 -7.23 14.45
C THR A 262 6.16 -7.22 13.18
N GLY A 263 6.32 -8.38 12.55
CA GLY A 263 7.19 -8.55 11.40
C GLY A 263 8.55 -9.13 11.77
N ALA A 264 9.38 -9.37 10.79
CA ALA A 264 10.76 -9.87 10.95
C ALA A 264 11.69 -8.66 11.07
N VAL A 265 11.84 -8.13 12.30
CA VAL A 265 12.65 -6.94 12.55
C VAL A 265 14.14 -7.26 12.51
N GLY A 266 14.91 -6.38 11.87
CA GLY A 266 16.38 -6.46 11.78
C GLY A 266 16.97 -5.18 11.23
N SER A 267 18.22 -4.87 11.63
CA SER A 267 18.97 -3.71 11.14
C SER A 267 19.36 -3.87 9.67
N GLY A 268 19.63 -5.10 9.23
CA GLY A 268 20.21 -5.38 7.91
C GLY A 268 21.59 -4.74 7.74
N GLY A 269 22.32 -4.49 8.85
CA GLY A 269 23.58 -3.78 8.87
C GLY A 269 23.46 -2.25 8.78
N SER A 270 22.25 -1.70 8.93
CA SER A 270 22.02 -0.25 8.97
C SER A 270 22.23 0.29 10.37
N ALA A 271 22.99 1.39 10.47
CA ALA A 271 23.15 2.12 11.73
C ALA A 271 21.92 2.91 12.16
N PHE A 272 20.92 3.06 11.29
CA PHE A 272 19.65 3.72 11.60
C PHE A 272 18.48 2.75 11.37
N THR A 273 17.68 2.55 12.40
CA THR A 273 16.59 1.56 12.41
C THR A 273 15.27 2.20 12.86
N VAL A 274 14.21 1.40 12.89
CA VAL A 274 12.90 1.83 13.41
C VAL A 274 12.97 2.26 14.89
N ALA A 275 13.95 1.77 15.64
CA ALA A 275 14.17 2.15 17.03
C ALA A 275 14.54 3.63 17.18
N ASP A 276 15.31 4.19 16.23
CA ASP A 276 15.70 5.58 16.21
C ASP A 276 14.56 6.55 15.93
N GLU A 277 13.44 6.05 15.44
CA GLU A 277 12.20 6.82 15.27
C GLU A 277 11.21 6.60 16.41
N ILE A 278 11.08 5.36 16.91
CA ILE A 278 10.17 5.00 18.01
C ILE A 278 10.61 5.66 19.32
N THR A 279 11.88 5.54 19.67
CA THR A 279 12.41 6.03 20.96
C THR A 279 12.18 7.53 21.14
N PRO A 280 12.63 8.43 20.24
CA PRO A 280 12.38 9.85 20.42
C PRO A 280 10.90 10.22 20.30
N THR A 281 10.11 9.48 19.50
CA THR A 281 8.66 9.70 19.38
C THR A 281 7.97 9.47 20.73
N LEU A 282 8.25 8.37 21.41
CA LEU A 282 7.61 8.04 22.68
C LEU A 282 8.14 8.87 23.86
N LYS A 283 9.42 9.20 23.90
CA LYS A 283 10.01 10.06 24.92
C LYS A 283 9.47 11.50 24.91
N ARG A 284 8.83 11.95 23.83
CA ARG A 284 8.13 13.23 23.81
C ARG A 284 6.78 13.22 24.54
N LEU A 285 6.28 12.04 24.89
CA LEU A 285 5.01 11.94 25.61
C LEU A 285 5.23 12.19 27.12
N PRO A 286 4.33 12.92 27.77
CA PRO A 286 4.43 13.15 29.20
C PRO A 286 4.52 11.83 29.98
N GLY A 287 5.47 11.79 30.93
CA GLY A 287 5.70 10.63 31.79
C GLY A 287 6.41 9.44 31.15
N VAL A 288 6.93 9.56 29.91
CA VAL A 288 7.78 8.54 29.29
C VAL A 288 9.25 8.97 29.36
N HIS A 289 10.04 8.23 30.11
CA HIS A 289 11.48 8.47 30.30
C HIS A 289 12.33 7.43 29.55
N TRP A 290 11.83 6.19 29.49
CA TRP A 290 12.53 5.05 28.90
C TRP A 290 11.64 4.32 27.91
N VAL A 291 12.25 3.71 26.88
CA VAL A 291 11.54 2.95 25.85
C VAL A 291 12.20 1.59 25.69
N LYS A 292 11.42 0.53 25.87
CA LYS A 292 11.83 -0.84 25.60
C LYS A 292 11.09 -1.36 24.38
N ILE A 293 11.84 -1.65 23.32
CA ILE A 293 11.34 -2.21 22.08
C ILE A 293 11.59 -3.71 22.08
N TYR A 294 10.55 -4.48 21.82
CA TYR A 294 10.58 -5.94 21.74
C TYR A 294 10.27 -6.39 20.32
N ASP A 295 10.98 -7.42 19.85
CA ASP A 295 10.67 -8.09 18.59
C ASP A 295 9.32 -8.85 18.66
N ALA A 296 8.92 -9.50 17.55
CA ALA A 296 7.68 -10.28 17.49
C ALA A 296 7.66 -11.47 18.45
N ARG A 297 8.84 -11.97 18.85
CA ARG A 297 9.02 -13.06 19.84
C ARG A 297 9.04 -12.54 21.28
N GLY A 298 9.05 -11.22 21.48
CA GLY A 298 9.07 -10.57 22.79
C GLY A 298 10.46 -10.47 23.40
N ARG A 299 11.51 -10.43 22.61
CA ARG A 299 12.90 -10.27 23.04
C ARG A 299 13.33 -8.81 22.93
N THR A 300 14.09 -8.36 23.89
CA THR A 300 14.83 -7.11 23.96
C THR A 300 16.09 -7.37 24.78
N GLU A 301 17.13 -6.59 24.60
CA GLU A 301 18.43 -6.83 25.23
C GLU A 301 18.36 -6.71 26.76
N HIS A 302 17.78 -5.62 27.24
CA HIS A 302 17.65 -5.34 28.66
C HIS A 302 16.16 -5.23 29.08
N PRO A 303 15.47 -6.36 29.36
CA PRO A 303 14.03 -6.37 29.67
C PRO A 303 13.70 -5.71 31.04
N ALA A 304 14.63 -5.75 31.99
CA ALA A 304 14.46 -5.22 33.33
C ALA A 304 15.03 -3.78 33.46
N GLY A 305 14.68 -3.10 34.55
CA GLY A 305 15.25 -1.81 34.93
C GLY A 305 14.72 -0.63 34.11
N ARG A 306 15.24 0.56 34.45
CA ARG A 306 14.90 1.84 33.84
C ARG A 306 16.02 2.27 32.86
N SER A 307 15.98 1.72 31.67
CA SER A 307 16.86 2.04 30.55
C SER A 307 16.13 1.88 29.23
N ASP A 308 16.60 2.54 28.18
CA ASP A 308 16.21 2.19 26.82
C ASP A 308 16.75 0.80 26.48
N SER A 309 16.03 0.08 25.62
CA SER A 309 16.48 -1.22 25.13
C SER A 309 15.83 -1.55 23.78
N ILE A 310 16.59 -2.18 22.92
CA ILE A 310 16.14 -2.68 21.61
C ILE A 310 16.44 -4.18 21.54
N PRO A 311 15.82 -4.94 20.63
CA PRO A 311 16.23 -6.31 20.37
C PRO A 311 17.57 -6.34 19.64
N GLU A 312 18.41 -7.31 19.95
CA GLU A 312 19.73 -7.55 19.30
C GLU A 312 19.66 -7.51 17.77
N SER A 313 18.55 -7.99 17.19
CA SER A 313 18.35 -7.95 15.73
C SER A 313 18.27 -6.54 15.13
N LEU A 314 18.02 -5.51 15.93
CA LEU A 314 18.05 -4.09 15.52
C LEU A 314 19.38 -3.39 15.80
N GLU A 315 20.32 -4.06 16.46
CA GLU A 315 21.69 -3.56 16.54
C GLU A 315 22.35 -3.56 15.15
N PRO A 316 23.24 -2.61 14.84
CA PRO A 316 23.91 -2.46 13.55
C PRO A 316 24.72 -3.69 13.11
#